data_9f5b80868a907dd85519906106f31735
#
_entry.id   9f5b80868a907dd85519906106f31735
#
_cell.length_a   1.000
_cell.length_b   1.000
_cell.length_c   1.000
_cell.angle_alpha   90.00
_cell.angle_beta   90.00
_cell.angle_gamma   90.00
#
_symmetry.space_group_name_H-M   'P 1'
#
loop_
_entity.id
_entity.type
_entity.pdbx_description
1 polymer ?
#
loop_
_entity_poly.entity_id
_entity_poly.type
_entity_poly.pdbx_seq_one_letter_code
_entity_poly.pdbx_strand_id
1 'polypeptide(L)'
;GLAKLQSSGDMFGSTDDESKPNPHLGEPVTMDGKEIPSLPMESNPVQLKTSDACMGCHDQRNNPHGVPLCQTGNEYSMSHSQVNCLSCHMPVNNGIADHSMGGGHDNAMLRRAVVFDVQAKANGDKLQATVLMKNQQPHSLPTGAPFRNIHMVLTAYDSEGNVVWQNTKAHPAKDDPQAYLVYALADDEGKPASPPVATKLGKDTRLKPYEERTLTYDIPAKGVALVRGELYYSLLWPGLAKKFKHLPEDLRSPQLIGTAEATL
;
A
#
# COMPACT_ATOMS: atom_id res chain seq x y z
N GLY A 1 17.29 -1.64 13.88
CA GLY A 1 16.44 -2.47 13.12
C GLY A 1 17.05 -3.83 12.80
N LEU A 2 17.37 -4.11 11.55
CA LEU A 2 17.97 -5.40 11.11
C LEU A 2 19.21 -5.81 11.94
N ALA A 3 20.03 -4.87 12.35
CA ALA A 3 21.20 -5.15 13.19
C ALA A 3 20.83 -5.75 14.56
N LYS A 4 19.69 -5.38 15.14
CA LYS A 4 19.19 -5.98 16.38
C LYS A 4 18.68 -7.42 16.19
N LEU A 5 18.05 -7.72 15.04
CA LEU A 5 17.59 -9.07 14.72
C LEU A 5 18.75 -10.01 14.35
N GLN A 6 19.84 -9.45 13.81
CA GLN A 6 21.01 -10.23 13.39
C GLN A 6 22.03 -10.44 14.51
N SER A 7 22.03 -9.62 15.55
CA SER A 7 23.08 -9.65 16.59
C SER A 7 22.84 -10.65 17.72
N SER A 8 21.62 -11.19 17.87
CA SER A 8 21.32 -12.13 18.95
C SER A 8 21.68 -13.59 18.62
N GLY A 9 21.67 -13.94 17.36
CA GLY A 9 21.88 -15.33 16.93
C GLY A 9 20.76 -16.31 17.31
N ASP A 10 19.75 -15.82 18.06
CA ASP A 10 18.67 -16.61 18.60
C ASP A 10 17.36 -16.38 17.83
N MET A 11 16.53 -17.38 17.77
CA MET A 11 15.18 -17.26 17.27
C MET A 11 14.24 -16.86 18.42
N PHE A 12 13.34 -15.92 18.16
CA PHE A 12 12.41 -15.39 19.18
C PHE A 12 11.04 -16.02 19.06
N GLY A 13 10.51 -16.49 20.17
CA GLY A 13 9.13 -16.97 20.30
C GLY A 13 8.18 -15.90 20.81
N SER A 14 6.89 -16.14 20.74
CA SER A 14 5.83 -15.19 21.10
C SER A 14 5.05 -15.52 22.37
N THR A 15 5.53 -16.43 23.21
CA THR A 15 4.85 -16.79 24.44
C THR A 15 5.30 -15.92 25.62
N ASP A 16 4.33 -15.48 26.43
CA ASP A 16 4.57 -14.68 27.64
C ASP A 16 4.58 -15.56 28.89
N ASP A 17 4.24 -16.83 28.75
CA ASP A 17 4.05 -17.77 29.84
C ASP A 17 5.04 -18.92 29.66
N GLU A 18 6.13 -18.83 30.44
CA GLU A 18 7.19 -19.86 30.43
C GLU A 18 6.69 -21.25 30.85
N SER A 19 5.52 -21.32 31.50
CA SER A 19 4.93 -22.59 31.88
C SER A 19 4.17 -23.32 30.76
N LYS A 20 3.91 -22.62 29.64
CA LYS A 20 3.25 -23.18 28.47
C LYS A 20 4.24 -23.55 27.38
N PRO A 21 4.06 -24.70 26.72
CA PRO A 21 4.88 -25.05 25.55
C PRO A 21 4.78 -23.94 24.51
N ASN A 22 5.91 -23.43 24.04
CA ASN A 22 5.94 -22.49 22.93
C ASN A 22 5.53 -23.26 21.65
N PRO A 23 4.43 -22.90 20.99
CA PRO A 23 3.96 -23.61 19.79
C PRO A 23 4.97 -23.59 18.64
N HIS A 24 5.96 -22.69 18.69
CA HIS A 24 7.03 -22.59 17.69
C HIS A 24 8.26 -23.44 18.03
N LEU A 25 8.35 -24.00 19.23
CA LEU A 25 9.48 -24.84 19.61
C LEU A 25 9.36 -26.29 19.11
N GLY A 26 8.19 -26.72 18.71
CA GLY A 26 7.97 -28.10 18.27
C GLY A 26 8.50 -29.17 19.25
N GLU A 27 8.00 -30.38 19.19
CA GLU A 27 8.60 -31.53 19.83
C GLU A 27 9.92 -31.87 19.09
N PRO A 28 10.96 -32.37 19.78
CA PRO A 28 12.14 -32.90 19.10
C PRO A 28 11.71 -33.95 18.07
N VAL A 29 12.15 -33.79 16.84
CA VAL A 29 11.80 -34.69 15.73
C VAL A 29 12.90 -35.72 15.56
N THR A 30 12.52 -37.01 15.56
CA THR A 30 13.45 -38.07 15.24
C THR A 30 13.46 -38.30 13.72
N MET A 31 14.55 -37.99 13.05
CA MET A 31 14.79 -38.29 11.64
C MET A 31 15.96 -39.28 11.52
N ASP A 32 15.77 -40.39 10.80
CA ASP A 32 16.77 -41.46 10.61
C ASP A 32 17.40 -41.97 11.89
N GLY A 33 16.57 -42.09 12.96
CA GLY A 33 17.04 -42.58 14.26
C GLY A 33 17.88 -41.58 15.07
N LYS A 34 18.00 -40.34 14.61
CA LYS A 34 18.65 -39.25 15.34
C LYS A 34 17.62 -38.24 15.80
N GLU A 35 17.69 -37.92 17.08
CA GLU A 35 16.91 -36.82 17.64
C GLU A 35 17.50 -35.50 17.15
N ILE A 36 16.68 -34.72 16.44
CA ILE A 36 17.02 -33.34 16.04
C ILE A 36 16.50 -32.45 17.17
N PRO A 37 17.39 -31.76 17.89
CA PRO A 37 16.96 -30.87 18.96
C PRO A 37 16.09 -29.76 18.39
N SER A 38 15.09 -29.33 19.17
CA SER A 38 14.35 -28.12 18.85
C SER A 38 15.29 -26.93 18.68
N LEU A 39 14.97 -26.05 17.74
CA LEU A 39 15.75 -24.83 17.57
C LEU A 39 15.78 -24.04 18.90
N PRO A 40 16.92 -23.50 19.30
CA PRO A 40 17.00 -22.64 20.48
C PRO A 40 16.15 -21.39 20.21
N MET A 41 15.07 -21.25 20.97
CA MET A 41 14.15 -20.13 20.84
C MET A 41 13.99 -19.46 22.19
N GLU A 42 14.07 -18.15 22.19
CA GLU A 42 13.87 -17.32 23.36
C GLU A 42 12.56 -16.53 23.21
N SER A 43 11.80 -16.44 24.27
CA SER A 43 10.56 -15.64 24.28
C SER A 43 10.91 -14.15 24.33
N ASN A 44 10.45 -13.38 23.35
CA ASN A 44 10.59 -11.93 23.35
C ASN A 44 9.29 -11.22 22.98
N PRO A 45 8.31 -11.18 23.91
CA PRO A 45 7.00 -10.59 23.65
C PRO A 45 7.06 -9.09 23.34
N VAL A 46 8.02 -8.36 23.94
CA VAL A 46 8.20 -6.92 23.69
C VAL A 46 8.50 -6.67 22.21
N GLN A 47 9.40 -7.47 21.64
CA GLN A 47 9.78 -7.31 20.23
C GLN A 47 8.75 -7.89 19.26
N LEU A 48 8.22 -9.09 19.56
CA LEU A 48 7.37 -9.83 18.63
C LEU A 48 5.87 -9.47 18.70
N LYS A 49 5.42 -8.83 19.79
CA LYS A 49 4.04 -8.35 19.93
C LYS A 49 3.87 -6.85 19.67
N THR A 50 4.91 -6.17 19.26
CA THR A 50 4.89 -4.75 18.92
C THR A 50 5.30 -4.53 17.47
N SER A 51 5.20 -3.28 17.02
CA SER A 51 5.69 -2.89 15.69
C SER A 51 7.21 -3.01 15.52
N ASP A 52 7.97 -3.20 16.60
CA ASP A 52 9.45 -3.20 16.57
C ASP A 52 10.03 -4.32 15.70
N ALA A 53 9.39 -5.50 15.70
CA ALA A 53 9.79 -6.59 14.81
C ALA A 53 9.72 -6.19 13.34
N CYS A 54 8.66 -5.45 12.95
CA CYS A 54 8.45 -5.00 11.58
C CYS A 54 9.42 -3.88 11.18
N MET A 55 9.76 -2.98 12.14
CA MET A 55 10.67 -1.87 11.92
C MET A 55 12.10 -2.32 11.57
N GLY A 56 12.46 -3.55 11.89
CA GLY A 56 13.71 -4.16 11.43
C GLY A 56 13.88 -4.08 9.91
N CYS A 57 12.80 -4.26 9.16
CA CYS A 57 12.78 -4.23 7.69
C CYS A 57 12.04 -3.03 7.12
N HIS A 58 10.97 -2.55 7.79
CA HIS A 58 10.07 -1.51 7.26
C HIS A 58 10.35 -0.10 7.78
N ASP A 59 11.39 0.10 8.58
CA ASP A 59 11.94 1.41 8.89
C ASP A 59 12.58 2.04 7.65
N GLN A 60 13.05 3.28 7.77
CA GLN A 60 13.66 3.98 6.63
C GLN A 60 14.80 3.16 6.01
N ARG A 61 14.71 2.98 4.70
CA ARG A 61 15.75 2.37 3.87
C ARG A 61 16.15 3.33 2.78
N ASN A 62 17.44 3.60 2.69
CA ASN A 62 18.01 4.51 1.70
C ASN A 62 18.73 3.70 0.61
N ASN A 63 18.82 4.30 -0.58
CA ASN A 63 19.72 3.81 -1.62
C ASN A 63 21.18 4.23 -1.32
N PRO A 64 22.18 3.83 -2.14
CA PRO A 64 23.57 4.24 -1.96
C PRO A 64 23.82 5.75 -1.98
N HIS A 65 22.91 6.54 -2.56
CA HIS A 65 22.99 8.01 -2.61
C HIS A 65 22.28 8.69 -1.42
N GLY A 66 21.80 7.93 -0.43
CA GLY A 66 21.11 8.45 0.74
C GLY A 66 19.63 8.81 0.50
N VAL A 67 19.09 8.51 -0.67
CA VAL A 67 17.68 8.78 -0.99
C VAL A 67 16.78 7.74 -0.34
N PRO A 68 15.78 8.14 0.46
CA PRO A 68 14.84 7.21 1.08
C PRO A 68 14.03 6.45 0.03
N LEU A 69 14.04 5.11 0.10
CA LEU A 69 13.27 4.23 -0.76
C LEU A 69 12.00 3.72 -0.08
N CYS A 70 12.10 3.33 1.20
CA CYS A 70 10.99 2.91 2.02
C CYS A 70 10.97 3.77 3.28
N GLN A 71 9.81 4.30 3.62
CA GLN A 71 9.62 5.15 4.81
C GLN A 71 8.40 4.72 5.65
N THR A 72 7.91 3.50 5.46
CA THR A 72 6.70 3.02 6.14
C THR A 72 6.78 3.19 7.66
N GLY A 73 7.94 2.89 8.26
CA GLY A 73 8.17 3.07 9.69
C GLY A 73 8.11 4.54 10.12
N ASN A 74 8.75 5.44 9.37
CA ASN A 74 8.69 6.89 9.65
C ASN A 74 7.26 7.42 9.50
N GLU A 75 6.56 7.01 8.43
CA GLU A 75 5.17 7.39 8.20
C GLU A 75 4.26 6.94 9.35
N TYR A 76 4.43 5.71 9.81
CA TYR A 76 3.73 5.17 10.97
C TYR A 76 4.04 5.96 12.25
N SER A 77 5.30 6.22 12.53
CA SER A 77 5.71 6.99 13.71
C SER A 77 5.13 8.40 13.70
N MET A 78 5.09 9.06 12.54
CA MET A 78 4.51 10.39 12.37
C MET A 78 2.98 10.41 12.50
N SER A 79 2.32 9.27 12.30
CA SER A 79 0.85 9.17 12.44
C SER A 79 0.38 9.20 13.88
N HIS A 80 1.28 8.98 14.85
CA HIS A 80 0.97 8.80 16.28
C HIS A 80 -0.10 7.72 16.54
N SER A 81 -0.22 6.75 15.66
CA SER A 81 -1.19 5.66 15.78
C SER A 81 -0.89 4.78 16.99
N GLN A 82 -1.95 4.39 17.71
CA GLN A 82 -1.87 3.41 18.77
C GLN A 82 -2.11 1.96 18.27
N VAL A 83 -2.47 1.82 17.00
CA VAL A 83 -2.67 0.51 16.36
C VAL A 83 -1.34 0.02 15.83
N ASN A 84 -0.84 -1.11 16.33
CA ASN A 84 0.43 -1.67 15.87
C ASN A 84 0.30 -2.39 14.51
N CYS A 85 1.44 -2.66 13.88
CA CYS A 85 1.50 -3.31 12.56
C CYS A 85 0.81 -4.68 12.54
N LEU A 86 0.99 -5.46 13.63
CA LEU A 86 0.46 -6.82 13.71
C LEU A 86 -1.07 -6.86 13.72
N SER A 87 -1.72 -5.87 14.31
CA SER A 87 -3.19 -5.80 14.37
C SER A 87 -3.85 -5.88 13.01
N CYS A 88 -3.20 -5.35 11.98
CA CYS A 88 -3.70 -5.35 10.61
C CYS A 88 -3.02 -6.40 9.72
N HIS A 89 -1.70 -6.59 9.87
CA HIS A 89 -0.90 -7.44 8.98
C HIS A 89 -0.71 -8.88 9.48
N MET A 90 -0.98 -9.13 10.75
CA MET A 90 -0.93 -10.45 11.38
C MET A 90 -2.11 -10.63 12.35
N PRO A 91 -3.37 -10.47 11.87
CA PRO A 91 -4.52 -10.56 12.76
C PRO A 91 -4.61 -11.94 13.41
N VAL A 92 -5.08 -11.96 14.66
CA VAL A 92 -5.25 -13.21 15.39
C VAL A 92 -6.63 -13.80 15.09
N ASN A 93 -6.67 -15.01 14.54
CA ASN A 93 -7.87 -15.76 14.26
C ASN A 93 -7.87 -17.05 15.11
N ASN A 94 -8.87 -17.23 15.99
CA ASN A 94 -8.97 -18.38 16.89
C ASN A 94 -7.69 -18.61 17.74
N GLY A 95 -7.06 -17.54 18.21
CA GLY A 95 -5.85 -17.60 19.02
C GLY A 95 -4.55 -17.82 18.26
N ILE A 96 -4.59 -17.91 16.94
CA ILE A 96 -3.42 -18.11 16.06
C ILE A 96 -3.22 -16.84 15.22
N ALA A 97 -1.98 -16.31 15.22
CA ALA A 97 -1.62 -15.19 14.37
C ALA A 97 -1.54 -15.61 12.90
N ASP A 98 -2.17 -14.84 12.04
CA ASP A 98 -2.06 -15.01 10.58
C ASP A 98 -0.70 -14.48 10.09
N HIS A 99 0.14 -15.37 9.62
CA HIS A 99 1.47 -15.07 9.12
C HIS A 99 1.50 -14.80 7.60
N SER A 100 0.36 -14.67 6.93
CA SER A 100 0.29 -14.31 5.51
C SER A 100 0.84 -12.92 5.22
N MET A 101 0.88 -12.05 6.25
CA MET A 101 1.38 -10.67 6.18
C MET A 101 0.78 -9.90 5.00
N GLY A 102 -0.55 -9.92 4.89
CA GLY A 102 -1.29 -9.21 3.84
C GLY A 102 -0.80 -7.77 3.65
N GLY A 103 -0.83 -7.29 2.43
CA GLY A 103 -0.34 -5.95 2.09
C GLY A 103 -0.63 -5.61 0.64
N GLY A 104 0.35 -5.06 -0.09
CA GLY A 104 0.19 -4.66 -1.49
C GLY A 104 -0.13 -5.79 -2.48
N HIS A 105 -0.08 -7.05 -2.05
CA HIS A 105 -0.46 -8.24 -2.81
C HIS A 105 -1.83 -8.80 -2.36
N ASP A 106 -2.45 -8.21 -1.34
CA ASP A 106 -3.74 -8.63 -0.82
C ASP A 106 -4.84 -7.64 -1.21
N ASN A 107 -5.66 -8.03 -2.17
CA ASN A 107 -6.76 -7.22 -2.68
C ASN A 107 -7.79 -6.86 -1.60
N ALA A 108 -8.07 -7.74 -0.64
CA ALA A 108 -9.02 -7.47 0.42
C ALA A 108 -8.47 -6.39 1.37
N MET A 109 -7.18 -6.43 1.67
CA MET A 109 -6.51 -5.41 2.46
C MET A 109 -6.43 -4.06 1.72
N LEU A 110 -6.08 -4.08 0.43
CA LEU A 110 -6.03 -2.88 -0.40
C LEU A 110 -7.39 -2.16 -0.45
N ARG A 111 -8.49 -2.90 -0.63
CA ARG A 111 -9.85 -2.33 -0.63
C ARG A 111 -10.26 -1.71 0.71
N ARG A 112 -9.76 -2.23 1.82
CA ARG A 112 -10.01 -1.67 3.16
C ARG A 112 -9.10 -0.48 3.49
N ALA A 113 -8.04 -0.27 2.71
CA ALA A 113 -7.05 0.77 2.98
C ALA A 113 -7.58 2.19 2.70
N VAL A 114 -8.61 2.32 1.87
CA VAL A 114 -9.11 3.62 1.41
C VAL A 114 -10.64 3.67 1.44
N VAL A 115 -11.20 4.76 1.96
CA VAL A 115 -12.58 5.15 1.66
C VAL A 115 -12.55 5.92 0.35
N PHE A 116 -13.42 5.53 -0.58
CA PHE A 116 -13.53 6.15 -1.89
C PHE A 116 -14.99 6.44 -2.18
N ASP A 117 -15.31 7.70 -2.49
CA ASP A 117 -16.67 8.16 -2.76
C ASP A 117 -16.69 9.16 -3.92
N VAL A 118 -17.81 9.20 -4.65
CA VAL A 118 -18.06 10.12 -5.75
C VAL A 118 -19.43 10.75 -5.58
N GLN A 119 -19.47 12.06 -5.64
CA GLN A 119 -20.70 12.84 -5.66
C GLN A 119 -20.72 13.73 -6.90
N ALA A 120 -21.90 13.98 -7.45
CA ALA A 120 -22.06 14.87 -8.58
C ALA A 120 -23.28 15.78 -8.37
N LYS A 121 -23.12 17.06 -8.69
CA LYS A 121 -24.18 18.07 -8.55
C LYS A 121 -24.22 18.95 -9.79
N ALA A 122 -25.41 19.30 -10.25
CA ALA A 122 -25.58 20.26 -11.31
C ALA A 122 -25.04 21.65 -10.89
N ASN A 123 -24.31 22.29 -11.79
CA ASN A 123 -23.75 23.62 -11.62
C ASN A 123 -23.81 24.38 -12.96
N GLY A 124 -24.96 24.94 -13.28
CA GLY A 124 -25.25 25.59 -14.56
C GLY A 124 -25.26 24.59 -15.72
N ASP A 125 -24.42 24.84 -16.72
CA ASP A 125 -24.21 23.98 -17.90
C ASP A 125 -23.19 22.84 -17.65
N LYS A 126 -22.65 22.79 -16.44
CA LYS A 126 -21.69 21.79 -15.97
C LYS A 126 -22.27 20.93 -14.87
N LEU A 127 -21.58 19.84 -14.66
CA LEU A 127 -21.72 18.96 -13.52
C LEU A 127 -20.46 19.07 -12.69
N GLN A 128 -20.57 19.46 -11.45
CA GLN A 128 -19.45 19.41 -10.52
C GLN A 128 -19.39 18.02 -9.88
N ALA A 129 -18.41 17.23 -10.25
CA ALA A 129 -18.11 15.95 -9.62
C ALA A 129 -17.05 16.14 -8.52
N THR A 130 -17.34 15.61 -7.35
CA THR A 130 -16.46 15.62 -6.18
C THR A 130 -16.06 14.20 -5.84
N VAL A 131 -14.76 13.94 -5.82
CA VAL A 131 -14.19 12.63 -5.48
C VAL A 131 -13.50 12.74 -4.13
N LEU A 132 -13.92 11.91 -3.19
CA LEU A 132 -13.31 11.77 -1.87
C LEU A 132 -12.40 10.54 -1.85
N MET A 133 -11.17 10.72 -1.39
CA MET A 133 -10.25 9.65 -1.06
C MET A 133 -9.76 9.84 0.38
N LYS A 134 -9.98 8.84 1.25
CA LYS A 134 -9.50 8.90 2.63
C LYS A 134 -8.65 7.68 2.94
N ASN A 135 -7.38 7.93 3.26
CA ASN A 135 -6.47 6.89 3.73
C ASN A 135 -6.87 6.46 5.15
N GLN A 136 -7.14 5.19 5.34
CA GLN A 136 -7.50 4.64 6.65
C GLN A 136 -6.29 4.05 7.40
N GLN A 137 -5.10 4.18 6.82
CA GLN A 137 -3.89 3.54 7.34
C GLN A 137 -3.03 4.52 8.14
N PRO A 138 -2.27 4.03 9.14
CA PRO A 138 -1.30 4.81 9.89
C PRO A 138 0.02 5.04 9.12
N HIS A 139 0.03 4.79 7.85
CA HIS A 139 1.13 5.05 6.92
C HIS A 139 0.59 5.59 5.60
N SER A 140 1.44 6.11 4.74
CA SER A 140 1.04 6.65 3.44
C SER A 140 0.40 5.59 2.55
N LEU A 141 -0.44 5.99 1.62
CA LEU A 141 -1.10 5.12 0.65
C LEU A 141 -0.83 5.64 -0.78
N PRO A 142 -0.14 4.85 -1.64
CA PRO A 142 0.57 3.62 -1.33
C PRO A 142 1.82 3.85 -0.47
N THR A 143 2.37 2.79 0.16
CA THR A 143 3.62 2.84 0.92
C THR A 143 4.60 1.73 0.51
N GLY A 144 5.79 1.73 1.11
CA GLY A 144 6.84 0.76 0.83
C GLY A 144 7.65 1.11 -0.42
N ALA A 145 7.71 0.20 -1.38
CA ALA A 145 8.56 0.36 -2.56
C ALA A 145 8.12 1.54 -3.46
N PRO A 146 9.06 2.38 -3.94
CA PRO A 146 8.74 3.63 -4.64
C PRO A 146 8.18 3.45 -6.06
N PHE A 147 8.02 2.23 -6.54
CA PHE A 147 7.37 1.91 -7.82
C PHE A 147 5.89 1.56 -7.69
N ARG A 148 5.34 1.50 -6.46
CA ARG A 148 3.90 1.34 -6.21
C ARG A 148 3.17 2.63 -6.50
N ASN A 149 1.99 2.52 -7.10
CA ASN A 149 1.20 3.69 -7.41
C ASN A 149 -0.30 3.39 -7.34
N ILE A 150 -1.09 4.44 -7.16
CA ILE A 150 -2.55 4.40 -7.26
C ILE A 150 -2.96 5.45 -8.28
N HIS A 151 -3.94 5.15 -9.11
CA HIS A 151 -4.54 6.13 -10.00
C HIS A 151 -6.06 6.00 -9.99
N MET A 152 -6.71 7.12 -10.18
CA MET A 152 -8.15 7.21 -10.27
C MET A 152 -8.57 7.50 -11.71
N VAL A 153 -9.57 6.78 -12.17
CA VAL A 153 -10.28 7.04 -13.42
C VAL A 153 -11.69 7.51 -13.08
N LEU A 154 -12.05 8.71 -13.52
CA LEU A 154 -13.38 9.26 -13.38
C LEU A 154 -14.03 9.34 -14.76
N THR A 155 -15.15 8.67 -14.93
CA THR A 155 -15.86 8.57 -16.22
C THR A 155 -17.30 9.01 -16.08
N ALA A 156 -17.77 9.85 -17.00
CA ALA A 156 -19.17 10.20 -17.14
C ALA A 156 -19.79 9.45 -18.31
N TYR A 157 -20.98 8.90 -18.09
CA TYR A 157 -21.74 8.09 -19.05
C TYR A 157 -23.08 8.74 -19.34
N ASP A 158 -23.59 8.54 -20.56
CA ASP A 158 -24.96 8.85 -20.91
C ASP A 158 -25.94 7.75 -20.43
N SER A 159 -27.22 7.92 -20.71
CA SER A 159 -28.27 6.94 -20.36
C SER A 159 -28.17 5.61 -21.13
N GLU A 160 -27.41 5.56 -22.23
CA GLU A 160 -27.15 4.37 -23.00
C GLU A 160 -25.87 3.64 -22.57
N GLY A 161 -25.11 4.23 -21.64
CA GLY A 161 -23.84 3.69 -21.14
C GLY A 161 -22.62 4.05 -22.00
N ASN A 162 -22.75 5.01 -22.92
CA ASN A 162 -21.62 5.49 -23.69
C ASN A 162 -20.80 6.49 -22.87
N VAL A 163 -19.48 6.47 -23.02
CA VAL A 163 -18.58 7.41 -22.37
C VAL A 163 -18.69 8.78 -23.04
N VAL A 164 -19.11 9.79 -22.29
CA VAL A 164 -19.22 11.18 -22.76
C VAL A 164 -18.07 12.06 -22.25
N TRP A 165 -17.43 11.67 -21.13
CA TRP A 165 -16.26 12.35 -20.61
C TRP A 165 -15.42 11.42 -19.72
N GLN A 166 -14.11 11.66 -19.67
CA GLN A 166 -13.19 10.95 -18.79
C GLN A 166 -12.01 11.84 -18.42
N ASN A 167 -11.53 11.76 -17.15
CA ASN A 167 -10.41 12.56 -16.66
C ASN A 167 -9.05 12.16 -17.25
N THR A 168 -8.93 10.95 -17.78
CA THR A 168 -7.67 10.44 -18.37
C THR A 168 -7.92 9.79 -19.71
N LYS A 169 -7.04 10.06 -20.69
CA LYS A 169 -7.11 9.49 -22.05
C LYS A 169 -5.98 8.52 -22.35
N ALA A 170 -4.80 8.79 -21.82
CA ALA A 170 -3.60 8.00 -22.10
C ALA A 170 -2.93 7.47 -20.84
N HIS A 171 -2.57 8.35 -19.92
CA HIS A 171 -1.89 7.98 -18.69
C HIS A 171 -2.17 9.00 -17.58
N PRO A 172 -2.65 8.55 -16.40
CA PRO A 172 -3.06 9.45 -15.32
C PRO A 172 -1.97 10.43 -14.90
N ALA A 173 -0.71 10.03 -14.90
CA ALA A 173 0.40 10.92 -14.56
C ALA A 173 0.55 12.14 -15.51
N LYS A 174 -0.01 12.07 -16.73
CA LYS A 174 0.02 13.15 -17.72
C LYS A 174 -1.29 13.91 -17.79
N ASP A 175 -2.39 13.15 -17.85
CA ASP A 175 -3.70 13.71 -18.15
C ASP A 175 -4.34 14.32 -16.91
N ASP A 176 -4.11 13.72 -15.72
CA ASP A 176 -4.64 14.15 -14.43
C ASP A 176 -3.68 13.84 -13.28
N PRO A 177 -2.61 14.62 -13.11
CA PRO A 177 -1.59 14.36 -12.08
C PRO A 177 -2.11 14.38 -10.64
N GLN A 178 -3.24 15.06 -10.35
CA GLN A 178 -3.85 15.07 -9.02
C GLN A 178 -4.50 13.72 -8.66
N ALA A 179 -4.92 12.95 -9.67
CA ALA A 179 -5.49 11.61 -9.53
C ALA A 179 -4.43 10.50 -9.58
N TYR A 180 -3.15 10.84 -9.54
CA TYR A 180 -2.04 9.89 -9.56
C TYR A 180 -1.21 9.97 -8.28
N LEU A 181 -1.32 8.95 -7.45
CA LEU A 181 -0.67 8.85 -6.14
C LEU A 181 0.62 8.04 -6.29
N VAL A 182 1.76 8.68 -6.11
CA VAL A 182 3.07 8.07 -6.31
C VAL A 182 4.14 8.71 -5.42
N TYR A 183 5.11 7.91 -5.02
CA TYR A 183 6.36 8.35 -4.44
C TYR A 183 7.42 8.33 -5.54
N ALA A 184 7.64 9.46 -6.19
CA ALA A 184 8.54 9.54 -7.33
C ALA A 184 9.99 9.77 -6.89
N LEU A 185 10.91 9.15 -7.60
CA LEU A 185 12.35 9.34 -7.44
C LEU A 185 12.90 10.08 -8.65
N ALA A 186 13.95 10.89 -8.47
CA ALA A 186 14.54 11.69 -9.50
C ALA A 186 16.08 11.63 -9.47
N ASP A 187 16.70 11.96 -10.62
CA ASP A 187 18.12 12.26 -10.73
C ASP A 187 18.42 13.73 -10.38
N ASP A 188 19.68 14.14 -10.53
CA ASP A 188 20.13 15.52 -10.26
C ASP A 188 19.48 16.57 -11.17
N GLU A 189 19.05 16.16 -12.36
CA GLU A 189 18.35 17.02 -13.32
C GLU A 189 16.83 17.08 -13.08
N GLY A 190 16.32 16.30 -12.10
CA GLY A 190 14.89 16.21 -11.80
C GLY A 190 14.10 15.27 -12.73
N LYS A 191 14.79 14.48 -13.55
CA LYS A 191 14.17 13.46 -14.39
C LYS A 191 13.83 12.21 -13.55
N PRO A 192 12.77 11.47 -13.89
CA PRO A 192 12.44 10.23 -13.19
C PRO A 192 13.60 9.23 -13.20
N ALA A 193 13.97 8.74 -12.04
CA ALA A 193 15.08 7.82 -11.86
C ALA A 193 14.63 6.51 -11.17
N SER A 194 15.31 5.42 -11.50
CA SER A 194 15.08 4.14 -10.81
C SER A 194 15.73 4.14 -9.41
N PRO A 195 15.23 3.33 -8.46
CA PRO A 195 15.71 3.34 -7.08
C PRO A 195 17.24 3.29 -6.90
N PRO A 196 18.01 2.44 -7.63
CA PRO A 196 19.46 2.37 -7.41
C PRO A 196 20.23 3.63 -7.80
N VAL A 197 19.73 4.39 -8.77
CA VAL A 197 20.44 5.55 -9.37
C VAL A 197 19.82 6.89 -9.02
N ALA A 198 18.72 6.91 -8.28
CA ALA A 198 18.10 8.15 -7.84
C ALA A 198 19.03 8.91 -6.88
N THR A 199 19.14 10.21 -7.06
CA THR A 199 19.97 11.11 -6.23
C THR A 199 19.12 12.03 -5.36
N LYS A 200 17.80 12.13 -5.66
CA LYS A 200 16.86 12.90 -4.84
C LYS A 200 15.42 12.40 -4.96
N LEU A 201 14.60 12.89 -4.06
CA LEU A 201 13.16 12.72 -4.13
C LEU A 201 12.58 13.60 -5.23
N GLY A 202 11.67 13.03 -6.01
CA GLY A 202 10.79 13.75 -6.90
C GLY A 202 9.49 14.17 -6.19
N LYS A 203 8.35 14.05 -6.88
CA LYS A 203 7.04 14.31 -6.27
C LYS A 203 6.61 13.18 -5.34
N ASP A 204 6.08 13.53 -4.18
CA ASP A 204 5.29 12.65 -3.33
C ASP A 204 3.83 13.13 -3.34
N THR A 205 2.98 12.43 -4.08
CA THR A 205 1.54 12.72 -4.21
C THR A 205 0.67 11.71 -3.46
N ARG A 206 1.27 10.79 -2.71
CA ARG A 206 0.56 9.78 -1.91
C ARG A 206 -0.38 10.44 -0.89
N LEU A 207 -1.41 9.72 -0.49
CA LEU A 207 -2.18 10.11 0.69
C LEU A 207 -1.33 9.88 1.93
N LYS A 208 -1.17 10.90 2.77
CA LYS A 208 -0.51 10.83 4.07
C LYS A 208 -1.27 9.89 5.01
N PRO A 209 -0.70 9.47 6.15
CA PRO A 209 -1.44 8.74 7.17
C PRO A 209 -2.75 9.47 7.53
N TYR A 210 -3.87 8.77 7.43
CA TYR A 210 -5.23 9.28 7.73
C TYR A 210 -5.67 10.51 6.92
N GLU A 211 -4.94 10.89 5.88
CA GLU A 211 -5.31 12.02 5.03
C GLU A 211 -6.64 11.78 4.32
N GLU A 212 -7.47 12.81 4.33
CA GLU A 212 -8.66 12.94 3.51
C GLU A 212 -8.38 13.97 2.40
N ARG A 213 -8.56 13.55 1.15
CA ARG A 213 -8.34 14.40 -0.03
C ARG A 213 -9.56 14.42 -0.89
N THR A 214 -9.97 15.63 -1.27
CA THR A 214 -11.08 15.86 -2.20
C THR A 214 -10.54 16.42 -3.52
N LEU A 215 -10.96 15.82 -4.63
CA LEU A 215 -10.72 16.32 -5.97
C LEU A 215 -12.04 16.78 -6.57
N THR A 216 -12.01 17.88 -7.33
CA THR A 216 -13.21 18.44 -7.97
C THR A 216 -12.99 18.52 -9.48
N TYR A 217 -14.01 18.12 -10.23
CA TYR A 217 -14.01 18.11 -11.69
C TYR A 217 -15.25 18.81 -12.23
N ASP A 218 -15.05 19.69 -13.20
CA ASP A 218 -16.14 20.29 -13.97
C ASP A 218 -16.35 19.49 -15.25
N ILE A 219 -17.44 18.75 -15.30
CA ILE A 219 -17.81 17.85 -16.42
C ILE A 219 -18.92 18.54 -17.22
N PRO A 220 -18.91 18.50 -18.58
CA PRO A 220 -20.06 18.94 -19.38
C PRO A 220 -21.33 18.19 -18.97
N ALA A 221 -22.39 18.92 -18.56
CA ALA A 221 -23.60 18.27 -18.01
C ALA A 221 -24.45 17.61 -19.08
N LYS A 222 -24.33 18.04 -20.34
CA LYS A 222 -25.21 17.59 -21.43
C LYS A 222 -25.12 16.08 -21.65
N GLY A 223 -26.23 15.37 -21.42
CA GLY A 223 -26.40 13.95 -21.68
C GLY A 223 -25.77 13.04 -20.62
N VAL A 224 -25.18 13.56 -19.54
CA VAL A 224 -24.66 12.72 -18.46
C VAL A 224 -25.78 12.17 -17.60
N ALA A 225 -25.78 10.87 -17.37
CA ALA A 225 -26.72 10.15 -16.50
C ALA A 225 -26.01 9.51 -15.29
N LEU A 226 -24.73 9.20 -15.42
CA LEU A 226 -23.94 8.54 -14.38
C LEU A 226 -22.49 9.08 -14.38
N VAL A 227 -21.95 9.31 -13.20
CA VAL A 227 -20.52 9.55 -12.99
C VAL A 227 -19.96 8.38 -12.14
N ARG A 228 -18.97 7.66 -12.68
CA ARG A 228 -18.31 6.54 -12.00
C ARG A 228 -16.84 6.86 -11.77
N GLY A 229 -16.40 6.67 -10.54
CA GLY A 229 -14.99 6.66 -10.16
C GLY A 229 -14.49 5.25 -9.93
N GLU A 230 -13.30 4.97 -10.43
CA GLU A 230 -12.60 3.70 -10.24
C GLU A 230 -11.18 3.98 -9.75
N LEU A 231 -10.79 3.34 -8.65
CA LEU A 231 -9.48 3.50 -8.05
C LEU A 231 -8.66 2.23 -8.26
N TYR A 232 -7.52 2.38 -8.90
CA TYR A 232 -6.63 1.27 -9.27
C TYR A 232 -5.31 1.36 -8.53
N TYR A 233 -4.87 0.24 -7.98
CA TYR A 233 -3.54 0.06 -7.40
C TYR A 233 -2.65 -0.74 -8.35
N SER A 234 -1.39 -0.32 -8.48
CA SER A 234 -0.39 -1.01 -9.29
C SER A 234 0.88 -1.27 -8.47
N LEU A 235 1.37 -2.52 -8.51
CA LEU A 235 2.65 -2.90 -7.90
C LEU A 235 3.84 -2.26 -8.61
N LEU A 236 3.72 -2.01 -9.92
CA LEU A 236 4.78 -1.52 -10.77
C LEU A 236 4.31 -0.29 -11.55
N TRP A 237 5.22 0.63 -11.86
CA TRP A 237 4.95 1.67 -12.85
C TRP A 237 4.64 1.05 -14.21
N PRO A 238 3.83 1.68 -15.05
CA PRO A 238 3.50 1.16 -16.37
C PRO A 238 4.72 0.83 -17.23
N GLY A 239 5.77 1.66 -17.16
CA GLY A 239 7.02 1.43 -17.87
C GLY A 239 7.80 0.23 -17.35
N LEU A 240 7.74 -0.02 -16.04
CA LEU A 240 8.42 -1.15 -15.40
C LEU A 240 7.64 -2.46 -15.64
N ALA A 241 6.30 -2.41 -15.56
CA ALA A 241 5.43 -3.54 -15.89
C ALA A 241 5.64 -4.05 -17.33
N LYS A 242 5.87 -3.13 -18.27
CA LYS A 242 6.21 -3.48 -19.66
C LYS A 242 7.57 -4.17 -19.81
N LYS A 243 8.54 -3.86 -18.96
CA LYS A 243 9.87 -4.48 -18.97
C LYS A 243 9.85 -5.88 -18.38
N PHE A 244 9.05 -6.12 -17.33
CA PHE A 244 8.97 -7.40 -16.62
C PHE A 244 7.89 -8.33 -17.18
N LYS A 245 7.89 -8.55 -18.50
CA LYS A 245 6.91 -9.39 -19.18
C LYS A 245 6.89 -10.86 -18.71
N HIS A 246 7.96 -11.32 -18.07
CA HIS A 246 8.07 -12.68 -17.52
C HIS A 246 7.33 -12.86 -16.19
N LEU A 247 6.94 -11.77 -15.53
CA LEU A 247 6.13 -11.85 -14.31
C LEU A 247 4.68 -12.19 -14.65
N PRO A 248 3.97 -12.87 -13.75
CA PRO A 248 2.52 -13.09 -13.85
C PRO A 248 1.75 -11.81 -14.13
N GLU A 249 0.64 -11.92 -14.83
CA GLU A 249 -0.14 -10.75 -15.27
C GLU A 249 -0.75 -9.98 -14.10
N ASP A 250 -1.21 -10.68 -13.07
CA ASP A 250 -1.77 -10.11 -11.83
C ASP A 250 -0.77 -9.22 -11.08
N LEU A 251 0.53 -9.47 -11.19
CA LEU A 251 1.59 -8.62 -10.63
C LEU A 251 1.90 -7.39 -11.50
N ARG A 252 1.49 -7.38 -12.76
CA ARG A 252 1.79 -6.32 -13.73
C ARG A 252 0.60 -5.43 -14.06
N SER A 253 -0.61 -5.95 -13.88
CA SER A 253 -1.86 -5.25 -14.19
C SER A 253 -2.35 -4.43 -13.00
N PRO A 254 -2.96 -3.26 -13.23
CA PRO A 254 -3.64 -2.52 -12.19
C PRO A 254 -4.78 -3.33 -11.56
N GLN A 255 -4.91 -3.29 -10.26
CA GLN A 255 -5.94 -3.96 -9.49
C GLN A 255 -6.99 -2.95 -9.05
N LEU A 256 -8.25 -3.20 -9.32
CA LEU A 256 -9.37 -2.35 -8.89
C LEU A 256 -9.55 -2.49 -7.37
N ILE A 257 -9.35 -1.39 -6.65
CA ILE A 257 -9.43 -1.34 -5.18
C ILE A 257 -10.60 -0.52 -4.65
N GLY A 258 -11.23 0.30 -5.50
CA GLY A 258 -12.41 1.07 -5.12
C GLY A 258 -13.25 1.44 -6.33
N THR A 259 -14.58 1.47 -6.15
CA THR A 259 -15.56 1.96 -7.14
C THR A 259 -16.62 2.75 -6.39
N ALA A 260 -16.97 3.90 -6.94
CA ALA A 260 -18.06 4.74 -6.43
C ALA A 260 -18.81 5.39 -7.60
N GLU A 261 -20.11 5.64 -7.42
CA GLU A 261 -21.00 6.13 -8.47
C GLU A 261 -21.91 7.24 -7.95
N ALA A 262 -22.16 8.22 -8.79
CA ALA A 262 -23.20 9.23 -8.60
C ALA A 262 -24.15 9.19 -9.79
N THR A 263 -25.42 8.82 -9.56
CA THR A 263 -26.51 8.86 -10.54
C THR A 263 -27.16 10.25 -10.50
N LEU A 264 -27.61 10.76 -11.66
CA LEU A 264 -28.17 12.09 -11.85
C LEU A 264 -29.65 12.06 -12.17
#